data_cf15a97d6b6cf4eb12b48910ee84228c
#
_entry.id   cf15a97d6b6cf4eb12b48910ee84228c
#
_cell.length_a   1.000
_cell.length_b   1.000
_cell.length_c   1.000
_cell.angle_alpha   90.00
_cell.angle_beta   90.00
_cell.angle_gamma   90.00
#
_symmetry.space_group_name_H-M   'P 1'
#
loop_
_entity.id
_entity.type
_entity.pdbx_description
1 polymer ?
#
loop_
_entity_poly.entity_id
_entity_poly.type
_entity_poly.pdbx_seq_one_letter_code
_entity_poly.pdbx_strand_id
1 'polypeptide(L)'
;MNLISNTLSPRELEIYKYILKGLDYYSIADELGVQRSTVATHVLHLFNKLLVNSRQELLVQRIEELEQEIEKLKGVNDSTRASIS
;
A
#
# COMPACT_ATOMS: atom_id res chain seq x y z
N MET A 1 -9.77 -9.07 6.23
CA MET A 1 -8.44 -9.59 5.97
C MET A 1 -7.81 -8.88 4.80
N ASN A 2 -6.54 -8.56 4.91
CA ASN A 2 -5.86 -7.81 3.87
C ASN A 2 -5.29 -8.77 2.81
N LEU A 3 -5.84 -8.72 1.61
CA LEU A 3 -5.40 -9.59 0.52
C LEU A 3 -3.96 -9.31 0.10
N ILE A 4 -3.50 -8.06 0.30
CA ILE A 4 -2.13 -7.69 -0.05
C ILE A 4 -1.12 -8.52 0.73
N SER A 5 -1.37 -8.73 2.02
CA SER A 5 -0.46 -9.51 2.86
C SER A 5 -0.30 -10.94 2.36
N ASN A 6 -1.32 -11.49 1.72
CA ASN A 6 -1.26 -12.85 1.19
C ASN A 6 -0.66 -12.92 -0.20
N THR A 7 -0.64 -11.80 -0.92
CA THR A 7 -0.16 -11.75 -2.29
C THR A 7 1.33 -11.46 -2.37
N LEU A 8 1.82 -10.62 -1.47
CA LEU A 8 3.19 -10.16 -1.50
C LEU A 8 4.12 -11.08 -0.72
N SER A 9 5.34 -11.25 -1.23
CA SER A 9 6.37 -11.94 -0.47
C SER A 9 6.74 -11.07 0.74
N PRO A 10 7.42 -11.67 1.76
CA PRO A 10 7.83 -10.87 2.93
C PRO A 10 8.65 -9.64 2.54
N ARG A 11 9.56 -9.77 1.60
CA ARG A 11 10.40 -8.63 1.17
C ARG A 11 9.57 -7.59 0.44
N GLU A 12 8.65 -8.04 -0.42
CA GLU A 12 7.77 -7.12 -1.13
C GLU A 12 6.88 -6.36 -0.15
N LEU A 13 6.41 -7.03 0.87
CA LEU A 13 5.58 -6.39 1.88
C LEU A 13 6.36 -5.34 2.65
N GLU A 14 7.62 -5.62 2.98
CA GLU A 14 8.47 -4.64 3.64
C GLU A 14 8.62 -3.39 2.79
N ILE A 15 8.91 -3.59 1.50
CA ILE A 15 9.09 -2.48 0.58
C ILE A 15 7.80 -1.69 0.42
N TYR A 16 6.68 -2.40 0.32
CA TYR A 16 5.37 -1.76 0.25
C TYR A 16 5.14 -0.83 1.44
N LYS A 17 5.46 -1.32 2.64
CA LYS A 17 5.28 -0.51 3.85
C LYS A 17 6.18 0.73 3.84
N TYR A 18 7.41 0.60 3.36
CA TYR A 18 8.30 1.76 3.26
C TYR A 18 7.78 2.78 2.25
N ILE A 19 7.22 2.31 1.14
CA ILE A 19 6.62 3.20 0.16
C ILE A 19 5.46 3.98 0.79
N LEU A 20 4.64 3.29 1.57
CA LEU A 20 3.52 3.95 2.26
C LEU A 20 4.00 5.00 3.26
N LYS A 21 5.19 4.81 3.80
CA LYS A 21 5.79 5.78 4.73
C LYS A 21 6.45 6.95 4.01
N GLY A 22 6.50 6.90 2.69
CA GLY A 22 7.05 8.00 1.90
C GLY A 22 8.54 7.90 1.60
N LEU A 23 9.17 6.75 1.88
CA LEU A 23 10.58 6.59 1.59
C LEU A 23 10.81 6.46 0.09
N ASP A 24 11.90 7.06 -0.39
CA ASP A 24 12.31 6.86 -1.77
C ASP A 24 13.16 5.57 -1.88
N TYR A 25 13.53 5.20 -3.10
CA TYR A 25 14.23 3.93 -3.32
C TYR A 25 15.62 3.92 -2.70
N TYR A 26 16.28 5.07 -2.62
CA TYR A 26 17.59 5.16 -1.94
C TYR A 26 17.44 4.81 -0.47
N SER A 27 16.47 5.42 0.18
CA SER A 27 16.25 5.20 1.60
C SER A 27 15.81 3.78 1.88
N ILE A 28 14.98 3.21 1.02
CA ILE A 28 14.55 1.81 1.18
C ILE A 28 15.77 0.88 1.04
N ALA A 29 16.62 1.14 0.05
CA ALA A 29 17.82 0.33 -0.15
C ALA A 29 18.72 0.39 1.08
N ASP A 30 18.89 1.58 1.65
CA ASP A 30 19.69 1.76 2.86
C ASP A 30 19.10 0.98 4.02
N GLU A 31 17.78 1.07 4.21
CA GLU A 31 17.12 0.39 5.32
C GLU A 31 17.24 -1.13 5.20
N LEU A 32 17.19 -1.65 4.00
CA LEU A 32 17.24 -3.09 3.78
C LEU A 32 18.66 -3.62 3.56
N GLY A 33 19.64 -2.72 3.43
CA GLY A 33 21.02 -3.14 3.18
C GLY A 33 21.21 -3.78 1.82
N VAL A 34 20.49 -3.32 0.80
CA VAL A 34 20.57 -3.87 -0.56
C VAL A 34 20.83 -2.73 -1.54
N GLN A 35 21.07 -3.09 -2.80
CA GLN A 35 21.29 -2.10 -3.85
C GLN A 35 19.97 -1.53 -4.33
N ARG A 36 20.01 -0.31 -4.85
CA ARG A 36 18.82 0.32 -5.41
C ARG A 36 18.20 -0.48 -6.54
N SER A 37 19.04 -1.09 -7.38
CA SER A 37 18.53 -1.90 -8.47
C SER A 37 17.71 -3.07 -7.95
N THR A 38 18.10 -3.62 -6.80
CA THR A 38 17.34 -4.69 -6.18
C THR A 38 15.97 -4.19 -5.72
N VAL A 39 15.95 -3.00 -5.10
CA VAL A 39 14.68 -2.39 -4.70
C VAL A 39 13.80 -2.14 -5.92
N ALA A 40 14.38 -1.60 -6.99
CA ALA A 40 13.61 -1.32 -8.21
C ALA A 40 12.98 -2.58 -8.77
N THR A 41 13.71 -3.69 -8.77
CA THR A 41 13.18 -4.97 -9.25
C THR A 41 12.01 -5.44 -8.40
N HIS A 42 12.16 -5.35 -7.08
CA HIS A 42 11.08 -5.73 -6.17
C HIS A 42 9.86 -4.82 -6.34
N VAL A 43 10.10 -3.53 -6.57
CA VAL A 43 9.00 -2.59 -6.78
C VAL A 43 8.24 -2.92 -8.06
N LEU A 44 8.97 -3.30 -9.11
CA LEU A 44 8.33 -3.68 -10.36
C LEU A 44 7.41 -4.89 -10.15
N HIS A 45 7.89 -5.90 -9.44
CA HIS A 45 7.08 -7.07 -9.12
C HIS A 45 5.88 -6.70 -8.25
N LEU A 46 6.12 -5.84 -7.28
CA LEU A 46 5.07 -5.37 -6.39
C LEU A 46 3.97 -4.64 -7.16
N PHE A 47 4.37 -3.73 -8.04
CA PHE A 47 3.40 -2.99 -8.85
C PHE A 47 2.58 -3.92 -9.74
N ASN A 48 3.25 -4.92 -10.33
CA ASN A 48 2.55 -5.89 -11.17
C ASN A 48 1.52 -6.68 -10.37
N LYS A 49 1.89 -7.10 -9.17
CA LYS A 49 0.98 -7.87 -8.32
C LYS A 49 -0.22 -7.04 -7.86
N LEU A 50 -0.01 -5.76 -7.63
CA LEU A 50 -1.07 -4.87 -7.17
C LEU A 50 -1.82 -4.21 -8.33
N LEU A 51 -1.42 -4.49 -9.57
CA LEU A 51 -2.05 -3.95 -10.77
C LEU A 51 -2.02 -2.43 -10.80
N VAL A 52 -0.90 -1.86 -10.38
CA VAL A 52 -0.68 -0.42 -10.45
C VAL A 52 0.55 -0.15 -11.31
N ASN A 53 0.63 1.05 -11.87
CA ASN A 53 1.71 1.43 -12.77
C ASN A 53 2.68 2.45 -12.18
N SER A 54 2.35 2.99 -11.01
CA SER A 54 3.19 4.02 -10.43
C SER A 54 3.01 4.04 -8.91
N ARG A 55 3.96 4.68 -8.24
CA ARG A 55 3.87 4.89 -6.81
C ARG A 55 2.60 5.64 -6.44
N GLN A 56 2.24 6.63 -7.26
CA GLN A 56 1.04 7.42 -7.00
C GLN A 56 -0.21 6.55 -7.05
N GLU A 57 -0.31 5.68 -8.04
CA GLU A 57 -1.45 4.77 -8.14
C GLU A 57 -1.52 3.83 -6.94
N LEU A 58 -0.36 3.36 -6.50
CA LEU A 58 -0.30 2.49 -5.34
C LEU A 58 -0.84 3.21 -4.10
N LEU A 59 -0.45 4.46 -3.90
CA LEU A 59 -0.90 5.24 -2.76
C LEU A 59 -2.40 5.49 -2.82
N VAL A 60 -2.93 5.82 -4.00
CA VAL A 60 -4.37 6.01 -4.18
C VAL A 60 -5.11 4.72 -3.88
N GLN A 61 -4.61 3.60 -4.37
CA GLN A 61 -5.21 2.29 -4.12
C GLN A 61 -5.31 2.03 -2.61
N ARG A 62 -4.23 2.33 -1.88
CA ARG A 62 -4.22 2.13 -0.44
C ARG A 62 -5.22 3.03 0.27
N ILE A 63 -5.33 4.27 -0.18
CA ILE A 63 -6.31 5.20 0.39
C ILE A 63 -7.73 4.66 0.19
N GLU A 64 -8.02 4.18 -1.01
CA GLU A 64 -9.33 3.62 -1.31
C GLU A 64 -9.63 2.40 -0.45
N GLU A 65 -8.65 1.54 -0.24
CA GLU A 65 -8.81 0.38 0.63
C GLU A 65 -9.13 0.80 2.05
N LEU A 66 -8.42 1.80 2.55
CA LEU A 66 -8.65 2.29 3.91
C LEU A 66 -10.02 2.94 4.04
N GLU A 67 -10.45 3.67 3.02
CA GLU A 67 -11.78 4.28 3.03
C GLU A 67 -12.86 3.22 3.07
N GLN A 68 -12.68 2.14 2.31
CA GLN A 68 -13.64 1.03 2.34
C GLN A 68 -13.67 0.34 3.68
N GLU A 69 -12.52 0.17 4.32
CA GLU A 69 -12.46 -0.41 5.66
C GLU A 69 -13.18 0.47 6.67
N ILE A 70 -12.96 1.77 6.59
CA ILE A 70 -13.63 2.71 7.48
C ILE A 70 -15.13 2.64 7.28
N GLU A 71 -15.58 2.58 6.03
CA GLU A 71 -17.00 2.49 5.75
C GLU A 71 -17.61 1.21 6.31
N LYS A 72 -16.89 0.10 6.20
CA LYS A 72 -17.37 -1.17 6.76
C LYS A 72 -17.52 -1.08 8.27
N LEU A 73 -16.54 -0.47 8.92
CA LEU A 73 -16.58 -0.29 10.37
C LEU A 73 -17.70 0.64 10.79
N LYS A 74 -18.05 1.58 9.93
CA LYS A 74 -19.08 2.57 10.20
C LYS A 74 -20.40 2.24 9.50
N GLY A 75 -20.54 1.03 8.99
CA GLY A 75 -21.70 0.67 8.19
C GLY A 75 -23.01 1.01 8.85
N VAL A 76 -23.11 0.74 10.13
CA VAL A 76 -24.32 1.04 10.88
C VAL A 76 -24.49 2.55 11.07
N ASN A 77 -23.39 3.27 11.04
CA ASN A 77 -23.40 4.70 11.29
C ASN A 77 -23.64 5.54 10.04
N ASP A 78 -23.79 4.91 8.91
CA ASP A 78 -24.01 5.63 7.67
C ASP A 78 -25.25 6.48 7.74
N SER A 79 -26.30 5.93 8.26
CA SER A 79 -27.55 6.67 8.44
C SER A 79 -27.34 7.85 9.36
N THR A 80 -26.63 7.62 10.45
CA THR A 80 -26.36 8.67 11.40
C THR A 80 -25.52 9.78 10.80
N ARG A 81 -24.51 9.37 10.04
CA ARG A 81 -23.66 10.35 9.40
C ARG A 81 -24.44 11.17 8.38
N ALA A 82 -25.30 10.52 7.64
CA ALA A 82 -26.13 11.21 6.67
C ALA A 82 -27.05 12.20 7.36
N SER A 83 -27.53 11.86 8.53
CA SER A 83 -28.41 12.76 9.28
C SER A 83 -27.65 13.97 9.77
N ILE A 84 -26.40 13.78 10.13
CA ILE A 84 -25.58 14.86 10.62
C ILE A 84 -25.24 15.82 9.52
N SER A 85 -24.97 15.31 8.36
CA SER A 85 -24.62 16.16 7.24
C SER A 85 -25.86 16.78 6.65
#